data_1a7db41848e17990560300dfb9f36c10
#
_entry.id   1a7db41848e17990560300dfb9f36c10
#
_cell.length_a   1.000
_cell.length_b   1.000
_cell.length_c   1.000
_cell.angle_alpha   90.00
_cell.angle_beta   90.00
_cell.angle_gamma   90.00
#
_symmetry.space_group_name_H-M   'P 1'
#
loop_
_entity.id
_entity.type
_entity.pdbx_description
1 polymer ?
#
loop_
_entity_poly.entity_id
_entity_poly.type
_entity_poly.pdbx_seq_one_letter_code
_entity_poly.pdbx_strand_id
1 'polypeptide(L)'
;MKFNASSVLLNSMIYLKEIIKNQKTQNKKFFFSLIIRKFASLQEQTMEEEKKSLNFIEQIIEEDLANGLTKEELRFRFPPEPNGYLHVGHTKAICINFGLGEKYGAPVNLRFDDTNPDKEEQEFVDSIKADIDWLGFKYDQELYTSDYFEQLYDWAVKMINEGKAYVDEQTSEEITAQRKNPFENGIDSPFRNRPTSESLALFEKMKNGEFEEGAMSLRAKIDMSSPNMNMRDPVMYRILKKPHHRTGEKWKIYPMYDWAHGESDYIEKISHSLCSLEFENHRPLYDWYLDQVYEENTIRNKQREFARMNVSYMITSKRKLQRLVAENAVTGWDHPRMPTISGMRRLGFTPTAIKNFIEKVGVAKRENLIDIQLLEFCVREDLNKVSTRVMAVVDPVKLVITNYPQDQEEFLETENNPEEENAGIRQIPFSRELYIEREDFKEEADKKFFRLKLGSEVRLKSAYIIKAESVDKDENGEITTIYATYDALSKSGSGTEESLRKVKGTLHWVSAKHATPVDIRIYDRLFTTAQPDAEKEIDFMEYINPESLKTVQGFAEPSLKDAEIGKNYQFQRIGYFTKDRDSTAEKLVFNRTVTLKDGYKPE
;
A
#
# COMPACT_ATOMS: atom_id res chain seq x y z
N MET A 1 -2.97 1.39 -40.40
CA MET A 1 -1.91 0.62 -41.09
C MET A 1 -1.41 -0.44 -40.10
N LYS A 2 -1.78 -1.70 -40.30
CA LYS A 2 -1.25 -2.80 -39.49
C LYS A 2 0.20 -3.06 -39.90
N PHE A 3 1.16 -2.59 -39.12
CA PHE A 3 2.55 -2.98 -39.27
C PHE A 3 2.71 -4.43 -38.79
N ASN A 4 3.12 -5.28 -39.71
CA ASN A 4 3.28 -6.71 -39.46
C ASN A 4 4.56 -6.93 -38.63
N ALA A 5 4.43 -7.13 -37.31
CA ALA A 5 5.55 -7.31 -36.38
C ALA A 5 6.53 -8.41 -36.81
N SER A 6 6.02 -9.45 -37.49
CA SER A 6 6.84 -10.54 -38.04
C SER A 6 7.83 -10.09 -39.13
N SER A 7 7.53 -9.05 -39.93
CA SER A 7 8.43 -8.55 -40.99
C SER A 7 9.56 -7.69 -40.41
N VAL A 8 9.32 -6.95 -39.33
CA VAL A 8 10.34 -6.16 -38.63
C VAL A 8 11.33 -7.08 -37.92
N LEU A 9 10.83 -8.15 -37.28
CA LEU A 9 11.64 -9.18 -36.61
C LEU A 9 12.54 -9.93 -37.62
N LEU A 10 12.02 -10.29 -38.79
CA LEU A 10 12.77 -11.00 -39.81
C LEU A 10 13.90 -10.13 -40.39
N ASN A 11 13.63 -8.84 -40.66
CA ASN A 11 14.63 -7.90 -41.16
C ASN A 11 15.72 -7.59 -40.11
N SER A 12 15.36 -7.50 -38.85
CA SER A 12 16.31 -7.31 -37.73
C SER A 12 17.23 -8.53 -37.55
N MET A 13 16.71 -9.76 -37.73
CA MET A 13 17.51 -10.99 -37.68
C MET A 13 18.47 -11.12 -38.87
N ILE A 14 18.09 -10.66 -40.05
CA ILE A 14 18.96 -10.65 -41.25
C ILE A 14 20.10 -9.65 -41.05
N TYR A 15 19.81 -8.45 -40.54
CA TYR A 15 20.81 -7.40 -40.25
C TYR A 15 21.82 -7.84 -39.17
N LEU A 16 21.35 -8.53 -38.12
CA LEU A 16 22.20 -9.10 -37.09
C LEU A 16 23.10 -10.23 -37.57
N LYS A 17 22.61 -11.08 -38.49
CA LYS A 17 23.44 -12.13 -39.11
C LYS A 17 24.58 -11.54 -39.93
N GLU A 18 24.39 -10.42 -40.63
CA GLU A 18 25.45 -9.73 -41.39
C GLU A 18 26.49 -9.08 -40.47
N ILE A 19 26.08 -8.45 -39.36
CA ILE A 19 27.00 -7.87 -38.35
C ILE A 19 27.87 -8.95 -37.73
N ILE A 20 27.31 -10.11 -37.40
CA ILE A 20 28.03 -11.24 -36.79
C ILE A 20 29.02 -11.87 -37.74
N LYS A 21 28.76 -11.84 -39.05
CA LYS A 21 29.66 -12.39 -40.10
C LYS A 21 30.95 -11.58 -40.23
N ASN A 22 30.92 -10.28 -39.90
CA ASN A 22 32.03 -9.34 -40.11
C ASN A 22 32.96 -9.12 -38.90
N GLN A 23 32.69 -9.71 -37.73
CA GLN A 23 33.58 -9.58 -36.56
C GLN A 23 34.46 -10.80 -36.32
N LYS A 24 35.78 -10.59 -36.40
CA LYS A 24 36.84 -11.55 -36.05
C LYS A 24 37.28 -11.33 -34.61
N THR A 25 36.62 -11.91 -33.60
CA THR A 25 37.14 -11.89 -32.21
C THR A 25 36.57 -13.04 -31.36
N GLN A 26 37.34 -13.44 -30.33
CA GLN A 26 37.09 -14.58 -29.44
C GLN A 26 35.84 -14.45 -28.54
N ASN A 27 35.15 -13.32 -28.51
CA ASN A 27 33.99 -13.07 -27.65
C ASN A 27 32.61 -13.35 -28.28
N LYS A 28 32.56 -14.02 -29.43
CA LYS A 28 31.31 -14.32 -30.15
C LYS A 28 30.24 -15.04 -29.29
N LYS A 29 30.67 -15.97 -28.43
CA LYS A 29 29.72 -16.75 -27.60
C LYS A 29 29.06 -15.89 -26.52
N PHE A 30 29.77 -14.94 -25.96
CA PHE A 30 29.25 -14.07 -24.90
C PHE A 30 28.24 -13.05 -25.47
N PHE A 31 28.59 -12.38 -26.55
CA PHE A 31 27.69 -11.44 -27.25
C PHE A 31 26.43 -12.13 -27.79
N PHE A 32 26.57 -13.34 -28.33
CA PHE A 32 25.44 -14.14 -28.80
C PHE A 32 24.48 -14.53 -27.67
N SER A 33 25.01 -14.90 -26.51
CA SER A 33 24.22 -15.21 -25.30
C SER A 33 23.49 -13.97 -24.77
N LEU A 34 24.12 -12.79 -24.78
CA LEU A 34 23.51 -11.53 -24.30
C LEU A 34 22.38 -11.07 -25.23
N ILE A 35 22.59 -11.17 -26.54
CA ILE A 35 21.58 -10.82 -27.55
C ILE A 35 20.39 -11.78 -27.51
N ILE A 36 20.63 -13.09 -27.34
CA ILE A 36 19.55 -14.08 -27.22
C ILE A 36 18.74 -13.83 -25.94
N ARG A 37 19.39 -13.52 -24.81
CA ARG A 37 18.70 -13.18 -23.55
C ARG A 37 17.87 -11.90 -23.69
N LYS A 38 18.40 -10.87 -24.33
CA LYS A 38 17.66 -9.62 -24.55
C LYS A 38 16.49 -9.79 -25.55
N PHE A 39 16.65 -10.66 -26.58
CA PHE A 39 15.56 -11.02 -27.47
C PHE A 39 14.51 -11.91 -26.80
N ALA A 40 14.92 -12.86 -25.97
CA ALA A 40 14.00 -13.69 -25.20
C ALA A 40 13.19 -12.84 -24.22
N SER A 41 13.81 -11.90 -23.50
CA SER A 41 13.11 -10.99 -22.58
C SER A 41 12.17 -10.02 -23.30
N LEU A 42 12.53 -9.51 -24.48
CA LEU A 42 11.64 -8.71 -25.32
C LEU A 42 10.48 -9.52 -25.91
N GLN A 43 10.72 -10.79 -26.23
CA GLN A 43 9.68 -11.70 -26.74
C GLN A 43 8.76 -12.16 -25.60
N GLU A 44 9.27 -12.36 -24.38
CA GLU A 44 8.46 -12.59 -23.18
C GLU A 44 7.61 -11.37 -22.84
N GLN A 45 8.17 -10.15 -22.84
CA GLN A 45 7.41 -8.92 -22.61
C GLN A 45 6.30 -8.70 -23.66
N THR A 46 6.59 -8.89 -24.96
CA THR A 46 5.57 -8.78 -26.01
C THR A 46 4.53 -9.90 -25.97
N MET A 47 4.89 -11.11 -25.56
CA MET A 47 3.94 -12.22 -25.40
C MET A 47 3.11 -12.10 -24.10
N GLU A 48 3.63 -11.46 -23.05
CA GLU A 48 2.86 -11.11 -21.83
C GLU A 48 1.86 -9.98 -22.11
N GLU A 49 2.22 -8.96 -22.89
CA GLU A 49 1.29 -7.90 -23.32
C GLU A 49 0.15 -8.44 -24.22
N GLU A 50 0.41 -9.43 -25.08
CA GLU A 50 -0.63 -10.04 -25.94
C GLU A 50 -1.56 -11.03 -25.22
N LYS A 51 -1.29 -11.42 -23.97
CA LYS A 51 -2.04 -12.48 -23.25
C LYS A 51 -2.70 -12.05 -21.95
N LYS A 52 -2.62 -10.81 -21.54
CA LYS A 52 -3.33 -10.38 -20.34
C LYS A 52 -4.83 -10.33 -20.63
N SER A 53 -5.57 -11.34 -20.15
CA SER A 53 -7.03 -11.35 -20.28
C SER A 53 -7.60 -10.15 -19.52
N LEU A 54 -8.53 -9.44 -20.15
CA LEU A 54 -9.24 -8.33 -19.50
C LEU A 54 -9.95 -8.83 -18.24
N ASN A 55 -9.80 -8.10 -17.15
CA ASN A 55 -10.63 -8.34 -15.98
C ASN A 55 -12.09 -7.95 -16.26
N PHE A 56 -13.00 -8.33 -15.39
CA PHE A 56 -14.43 -8.13 -15.65
C PHE A 56 -14.86 -6.66 -15.74
N ILE A 57 -14.18 -5.74 -15.06
CA ILE A 57 -14.45 -4.28 -15.17
C ILE A 57 -14.00 -3.79 -16.54
N GLU A 58 -12.80 -4.17 -16.96
CA GLU A 58 -12.29 -3.86 -18.30
C GLU A 58 -13.21 -4.43 -19.40
N GLN A 59 -13.73 -5.65 -19.23
CA GLN A 59 -14.71 -6.23 -20.16
C GLN A 59 -15.97 -5.38 -20.26
N ILE A 60 -16.50 -4.90 -19.13
CA ILE A 60 -17.67 -3.99 -19.11
C ILE A 60 -17.37 -2.69 -19.84
N ILE A 61 -16.20 -2.08 -19.61
CA ILE A 61 -15.79 -0.84 -20.28
C ILE A 61 -15.69 -1.07 -21.80
N GLU A 62 -15.04 -2.15 -22.24
CA GLU A 62 -14.91 -2.47 -23.68
C GLU A 62 -16.27 -2.74 -24.33
N GLU A 63 -17.20 -3.40 -23.60
CA GLU A 63 -18.56 -3.60 -24.05
C GLU A 63 -19.34 -2.28 -24.19
N ASP A 64 -19.23 -1.40 -23.19
CA ASP A 64 -19.88 -0.08 -23.24
C ASP A 64 -19.31 0.81 -24.37
N LEU A 65 -17.99 0.74 -24.61
CA LEU A 65 -17.36 1.41 -25.77
C LEU A 65 -17.85 0.84 -27.11
N ALA A 66 -18.03 -0.48 -27.21
CA ALA A 66 -18.57 -1.11 -28.41
C ALA A 66 -20.06 -0.76 -28.63
N ASN A 67 -20.79 -0.44 -27.56
CA ASN A 67 -22.21 -0.09 -27.59
C ASN A 67 -22.45 1.43 -27.74
N GLY A 68 -21.42 2.24 -28.00
CA GLY A 68 -21.55 3.65 -28.37
C GLY A 68 -21.03 4.65 -27.37
N LEU A 69 -20.57 4.25 -26.19
CA LEU A 69 -19.80 5.15 -25.31
C LEU A 69 -18.49 5.51 -26.00
N THR A 70 -18.11 6.79 -26.00
CA THR A 70 -16.84 7.24 -26.57
C THR A 70 -15.71 7.21 -25.53
N LYS A 71 -14.45 7.23 -25.98
CA LYS A 71 -13.31 7.29 -25.05
C LYS A 71 -13.26 8.63 -24.30
N GLU A 72 -13.71 9.69 -24.91
CA GLU A 72 -13.77 11.03 -24.35
C GLU A 72 -14.82 11.15 -23.23
N GLU A 73 -15.81 10.26 -23.25
CA GLU A 73 -16.84 10.17 -22.22
C GLU A 73 -16.42 9.28 -21.04
N LEU A 74 -15.31 8.52 -21.15
CA LEU A 74 -14.78 7.77 -20.02
C LEU A 74 -14.25 8.72 -18.95
N ARG A 75 -14.77 8.58 -17.74
CA ARG A 75 -14.31 9.30 -16.54
C ARG A 75 -14.51 8.42 -15.32
N PHE A 76 -13.50 8.38 -14.47
CA PHE A 76 -13.52 7.65 -13.21
C PHE A 76 -13.36 8.59 -12.02
N ARG A 77 -13.54 8.08 -10.82
CA ARG A 77 -13.29 8.84 -9.61
C ARG A 77 -12.86 7.95 -8.45
N PHE A 78 -12.10 8.49 -7.51
CA PHE A 78 -11.89 7.95 -6.18
C PHE A 78 -12.58 8.87 -5.19
N PRO A 79 -13.65 8.42 -4.48
CA PRO A 79 -14.49 9.29 -3.64
C PRO A 79 -14.34 8.96 -2.15
N PRO A 80 -13.19 9.24 -1.51
CA PRO A 80 -13.03 8.96 -0.08
C PRO A 80 -13.85 9.92 0.77
N GLU A 81 -14.44 9.42 1.86
CA GLU A 81 -14.93 10.26 2.96
C GLU A 81 -13.72 10.75 3.77
N PRO A 82 -13.54 12.08 4.00
CA PRO A 82 -12.37 12.63 4.70
C PRO A 82 -12.50 12.50 6.22
N ASN A 83 -12.62 11.28 6.70
CA ASN A 83 -12.92 10.94 8.08
C ASN A 83 -11.90 9.99 8.74
N GLY A 84 -10.75 9.75 8.09
CA GLY A 84 -9.66 8.90 8.57
C GLY A 84 -8.57 8.67 7.53
N TYR A 85 -7.48 8.07 7.97
CA TYR A 85 -6.38 7.68 7.11
C TYR A 85 -6.76 6.52 6.19
N LEU A 86 -6.25 6.55 4.96
CA LEU A 86 -6.40 5.45 4.02
C LEU A 86 -5.61 4.22 4.49
N HIS A 87 -6.14 3.05 4.24
CA HIS A 87 -5.53 1.77 4.61
C HIS A 87 -5.32 0.87 3.38
N VAL A 88 -4.66 -0.27 3.57
CA VAL A 88 -4.35 -1.25 2.52
C VAL A 88 -5.56 -1.61 1.66
N GLY A 89 -6.77 -1.68 2.23
CA GLY A 89 -8.00 -1.93 1.47
C GLY A 89 -8.31 -0.87 0.42
N HIS A 90 -8.05 0.41 0.73
CA HIS A 90 -8.26 1.52 -0.21
C HIS A 90 -7.28 1.51 -1.39
N THR A 91 -6.08 0.94 -1.22
CA THR A 91 -5.10 0.86 -2.32
C THR A 91 -5.65 0.12 -3.53
N LYS A 92 -6.55 -0.87 -3.31
CA LYS A 92 -7.21 -1.58 -4.40
C LYS A 92 -8.14 -0.66 -5.21
N ALA A 93 -8.99 0.11 -4.54
CA ALA A 93 -9.88 1.07 -5.20
C ALA A 93 -9.09 2.15 -5.95
N ILE A 94 -8.03 2.68 -5.32
CA ILE A 94 -7.13 3.66 -5.94
C ILE A 94 -6.49 3.07 -7.20
N CYS A 95 -5.82 1.91 -7.08
CA CYS A 95 -5.13 1.28 -8.22
C CYS A 95 -6.10 0.88 -9.35
N ILE A 96 -7.35 0.47 -9.04
CA ILE A 96 -8.34 0.17 -10.07
C ILE A 96 -8.75 1.46 -10.81
N ASN A 97 -9.20 2.49 -10.10
CA ASN A 97 -9.70 3.72 -10.75
C ASN A 97 -8.59 4.45 -11.53
N PHE A 98 -7.44 4.69 -10.89
CA PHE A 98 -6.33 5.38 -11.54
C PHE A 98 -5.65 4.52 -12.60
N GLY A 99 -5.52 3.20 -12.40
CA GLY A 99 -4.99 2.28 -13.40
C GLY A 99 -5.86 2.18 -14.66
N LEU A 100 -7.19 2.22 -14.51
CA LEU A 100 -8.10 2.33 -15.66
C LEU A 100 -7.97 3.69 -16.34
N GLY A 101 -7.84 4.78 -15.57
CA GLY A 101 -7.55 6.11 -16.12
C GLY A 101 -6.29 6.12 -16.98
N GLU A 102 -5.18 5.58 -16.46
CA GLU A 102 -3.91 5.44 -17.20
C GLU A 102 -4.06 4.56 -18.45
N LYS A 103 -4.73 3.40 -18.32
CA LYS A 103 -4.92 2.44 -19.42
C LYS A 103 -5.74 3.00 -20.58
N TYR A 104 -6.83 3.71 -20.27
CA TYR A 104 -7.75 4.24 -21.30
C TYR A 104 -7.45 5.70 -21.69
N GLY A 105 -6.52 6.37 -21.02
CA GLY A 105 -6.25 7.80 -21.18
C GLY A 105 -7.42 8.66 -20.70
N ALA A 106 -8.18 8.17 -19.69
CA ALA A 106 -9.38 8.82 -19.17
C ALA A 106 -9.06 9.59 -17.88
N PRO A 107 -9.70 10.76 -17.64
CA PRO A 107 -9.51 11.51 -16.40
C PRO A 107 -10.08 10.76 -15.19
N VAL A 108 -9.43 10.95 -14.04
CA VAL A 108 -9.86 10.41 -12.75
C VAL A 108 -9.98 11.55 -11.75
N ASN A 109 -11.18 11.77 -11.20
CA ASN A 109 -11.41 12.79 -10.18
C ASN A 109 -11.07 12.25 -8.78
N LEU A 110 -10.54 13.11 -7.93
CA LEU A 110 -10.54 12.93 -6.49
C LEU A 110 -11.71 13.74 -5.94
N ARG A 111 -12.78 13.06 -5.48
CA ARG A 111 -13.92 13.72 -4.87
C ARG A 111 -14.03 13.36 -3.40
N PHE A 112 -13.89 14.31 -2.53
CA PHE A 112 -14.17 14.12 -1.12
C PHE A 112 -15.68 14.05 -0.89
N ASP A 113 -16.14 12.92 -0.35
CA ASP A 113 -17.54 12.73 0.06
C ASP A 113 -17.75 13.33 1.45
N ASP A 114 -17.85 14.65 1.48
CA ASP A 114 -17.89 15.46 2.69
C ASP A 114 -19.35 15.82 3.08
N THR A 115 -20.16 14.79 3.33
CA THR A 115 -21.58 14.94 3.70
C THR A 115 -21.83 14.86 5.22
N ASN A 116 -20.80 14.65 6.02
CA ASN A 116 -20.91 14.43 7.46
C ASN A 116 -19.98 15.31 8.30
N PRO A 117 -20.39 16.54 8.66
CA PRO A 117 -19.54 17.49 9.39
C PRO A 117 -19.06 17.01 10.77
N ASP A 118 -19.63 15.93 11.31
CA ASP A 118 -19.21 15.38 12.61
C ASP A 118 -17.85 14.69 12.61
N LYS A 119 -17.36 14.29 11.44
CA LYS A 119 -16.25 13.34 11.34
C LYS A 119 -15.15 13.79 10.38
N GLU A 120 -15.38 14.88 9.68
CA GLU A 120 -14.53 15.33 8.59
C GLU A 120 -13.54 16.38 9.08
N GLU A 121 -12.25 16.14 8.84
CA GLU A 121 -11.17 16.99 9.30
C GLU A 121 -10.17 17.24 8.16
N GLN A 122 -9.60 18.46 8.13
CA GLN A 122 -8.60 18.84 7.11
C GLN A 122 -7.37 17.92 7.12
N GLU A 123 -6.98 17.42 8.30
CA GLU A 123 -5.88 16.45 8.42
C GLU A 123 -6.08 15.21 7.54
N PHE A 124 -7.32 14.70 7.47
CA PHE A 124 -7.63 13.53 6.64
C PHE A 124 -7.61 13.85 5.15
N VAL A 125 -8.11 15.02 4.76
CA VAL A 125 -7.99 15.51 3.37
C VAL A 125 -6.53 15.55 2.94
N ASP A 126 -5.67 16.16 3.75
CA ASP A 126 -4.25 16.31 3.45
C ASP A 126 -3.53 14.94 3.40
N SER A 127 -3.87 14.03 4.33
CA SER A 127 -3.34 12.67 4.34
C SER A 127 -3.73 11.87 3.10
N ILE A 128 -5.00 11.95 2.68
CA ILE A 128 -5.52 11.26 1.49
C ILE A 128 -4.78 11.74 0.23
N LYS A 129 -4.60 13.05 0.08
CA LYS A 129 -3.86 13.64 -1.03
C LYS A 129 -2.40 13.17 -1.03
N ALA A 130 -1.73 13.23 0.11
CA ALA A 130 -0.36 12.76 0.26
C ALA A 130 -0.19 11.26 -0.05
N ASP A 131 -1.19 10.44 0.24
CA ASP A 131 -1.16 9.01 -0.05
C ASP A 131 -1.34 8.71 -1.54
N ILE A 132 -2.22 9.45 -2.24
CA ILE A 132 -2.40 9.35 -3.71
C ILE A 132 -1.12 9.79 -4.43
N ASP A 133 -0.56 10.94 -4.03
CA ASP A 133 0.69 11.47 -4.58
C ASP A 133 1.86 10.49 -4.35
N TRP A 134 1.96 9.93 -3.15
CA TRP A 134 2.99 8.93 -2.83
C TRP A 134 2.85 7.67 -3.68
N LEU A 135 1.61 7.20 -3.95
CA LEU A 135 1.37 6.11 -4.88
C LEU A 135 1.74 6.47 -6.33
N GLY A 136 2.06 7.73 -6.63
CA GLY A 136 2.47 8.22 -7.94
C GLY A 136 1.31 8.40 -8.92
N PHE A 137 0.07 8.55 -8.41
CA PHE A 137 -1.09 8.86 -9.22
C PHE A 137 -1.36 10.36 -9.26
N LYS A 138 -2.02 10.80 -10.32
CA LYS A 138 -2.47 12.19 -10.49
C LYS A 138 -3.96 12.18 -10.79
N TYR A 139 -4.72 12.99 -10.04
CA TYR A 139 -6.13 13.23 -10.34
C TYR A 139 -6.30 14.43 -11.26
N ASP A 140 -7.41 14.42 -12.01
CA ASP A 140 -7.75 15.51 -12.94
C ASP A 140 -8.31 16.72 -12.16
N GLN A 141 -9.29 16.48 -11.30
CA GLN A 141 -9.91 17.50 -10.48
C GLN A 141 -9.99 17.05 -9.02
N GLU A 142 -9.86 18.03 -8.11
CA GLU A 142 -10.17 17.88 -6.70
C GLU A 142 -11.56 18.50 -6.46
N LEU A 143 -12.50 17.67 -6.06
CA LEU A 143 -13.91 18.01 -5.93
C LEU A 143 -14.44 17.63 -4.56
N TYR A 144 -15.55 18.23 -4.17
CA TYR A 144 -16.20 17.99 -2.89
C TYR A 144 -17.72 17.86 -3.10
N THR A 145 -18.34 16.89 -2.44
CA THR A 145 -19.81 16.75 -2.48
C THR A 145 -20.51 18.01 -1.96
N SER A 146 -19.90 18.72 -1.01
CA SER A 146 -20.41 19.99 -0.49
C SER A 146 -20.50 21.10 -1.53
N ASP A 147 -19.77 21.02 -2.65
CA ASP A 147 -19.91 21.97 -3.76
C ASP A 147 -21.27 21.81 -4.49
N TYR A 148 -21.91 20.66 -4.35
CA TYR A 148 -23.17 20.30 -5.00
C TYR A 148 -24.39 20.40 -4.09
N PHE A 149 -24.25 20.81 -2.83
CA PHE A 149 -25.35 20.85 -1.85
C PHE A 149 -26.58 21.66 -2.32
N GLU A 150 -26.38 22.76 -3.03
CA GLU A 150 -27.53 23.53 -3.59
C GLU A 150 -28.25 22.70 -4.66
N GLN A 151 -27.55 22.10 -5.59
CA GLN A 151 -28.14 21.28 -6.65
C GLN A 151 -28.86 20.04 -6.09
N LEU A 152 -28.24 19.38 -5.10
CA LEU A 152 -28.85 18.25 -4.41
C LEU A 152 -30.14 18.67 -3.66
N TYR A 153 -30.13 19.86 -3.06
CA TYR A 153 -31.33 20.44 -2.42
C TYR A 153 -32.42 20.73 -3.44
N ASP A 154 -32.11 21.35 -4.56
CA ASP A 154 -33.08 21.68 -5.61
C ASP A 154 -33.72 20.42 -6.21
N TRP A 155 -32.95 19.36 -6.41
CA TRP A 155 -33.45 18.05 -6.83
C TRP A 155 -34.35 17.40 -5.76
N ALA A 156 -33.99 17.52 -4.48
CA ALA A 156 -34.84 17.04 -3.39
C ALA A 156 -36.19 17.80 -3.36
N VAL A 157 -36.18 19.13 -3.56
CA VAL A 157 -37.39 19.95 -3.71
C VAL A 157 -38.25 19.50 -4.91
N LYS A 158 -37.62 19.20 -6.07
CA LYS A 158 -38.30 18.62 -7.23
C LYS A 158 -38.99 17.31 -6.86
N MET A 159 -38.29 16.40 -6.17
CA MET A 159 -38.84 15.11 -5.76
C MET A 159 -40.02 15.24 -4.80
N ILE A 160 -39.99 16.22 -3.87
CA ILE A 160 -41.14 16.51 -2.99
C ILE A 160 -42.35 16.96 -3.85
N ASN A 161 -42.13 17.89 -4.79
CA ASN A 161 -43.19 18.37 -5.67
C ASN A 161 -43.83 17.27 -6.52
N GLU A 162 -43.03 16.28 -6.94
CA GLU A 162 -43.48 15.12 -7.69
C GLU A 162 -44.10 14.02 -6.80
N GLY A 163 -44.15 14.24 -5.48
CA GLY A 163 -44.67 13.25 -4.52
C GLY A 163 -43.78 12.04 -4.33
N LYS A 164 -42.50 12.11 -4.67
CA LYS A 164 -41.47 11.06 -4.56
C LYS A 164 -40.64 11.18 -3.30
N ALA A 165 -40.83 12.23 -2.51
CA ALA A 165 -40.22 12.40 -1.20
C ALA A 165 -41.18 13.06 -0.22
N TYR A 166 -41.03 12.86 1.06
CA TYR A 166 -41.84 13.43 2.12
C TYR A 166 -41.04 13.68 3.39
N VAL A 167 -41.45 14.69 4.18
CA VAL A 167 -40.85 14.94 5.50
C VAL A 167 -41.53 14.04 6.53
N ASP A 168 -40.68 13.30 7.27
CA ASP A 168 -41.06 12.38 8.33
C ASP A 168 -40.63 12.94 9.69
N GLU A 169 -41.54 12.91 10.68
CA GLU A 169 -41.32 13.37 12.04
C GLU A 169 -40.99 12.22 13.01
N GLN A 170 -40.77 11.01 12.47
CA GLN A 170 -40.41 9.84 13.28
C GLN A 170 -38.95 9.86 13.67
N THR A 171 -38.66 9.30 14.83
CA THR A 171 -37.29 9.08 15.31
C THR A 171 -36.61 7.96 14.51
N SER A 172 -35.29 7.90 14.59
CA SER A 172 -34.51 6.82 13.95
C SER A 172 -34.93 5.42 14.41
N GLU A 173 -35.32 5.28 15.69
CA GLU A 173 -35.79 4.04 16.28
C GLU A 173 -37.15 3.63 15.69
N GLU A 174 -38.08 4.57 15.57
CA GLU A 174 -39.40 4.33 14.97
C GLU A 174 -39.28 3.96 13.50
N ILE A 175 -38.45 4.67 12.73
CA ILE A 175 -38.17 4.36 11.33
C ILE A 175 -37.58 2.93 11.21
N THR A 176 -36.61 2.59 12.05
CA THR A 176 -35.98 1.27 12.07
C THR A 176 -37.02 0.18 12.40
N ALA A 177 -37.85 0.40 13.40
CA ALA A 177 -38.92 -0.53 13.79
C ALA A 177 -39.94 -0.76 12.66
N GLN A 178 -40.30 0.28 11.93
CA GLN A 178 -41.23 0.20 10.80
C GLN A 178 -40.64 -0.48 9.55
N ARG A 179 -39.35 -0.30 9.30
CA ARG A 179 -38.65 -0.99 8.21
C ARG A 179 -38.58 -2.50 8.42
N LYS A 180 -38.69 -2.98 9.68
CA LYS A 180 -38.66 -4.40 10.08
C LYS A 180 -37.40 -5.13 9.60
N ASN A 181 -37.55 -6.37 9.15
CA ASN A 181 -36.49 -7.21 8.61
C ASN A 181 -36.81 -7.61 7.14
N PRO A 182 -35.86 -8.13 6.37
CA PRO A 182 -36.06 -8.43 4.94
C PRO A 182 -37.18 -9.46 4.63
N PHE A 183 -37.60 -10.25 5.61
CA PHE A 183 -38.57 -11.30 5.45
C PHE A 183 -40.02 -10.86 5.79
N GLU A 184 -40.18 -9.66 6.31
CA GLU A 184 -41.47 -9.06 6.67
C GLU A 184 -41.67 -7.75 5.95
N ASN A 185 -42.89 -7.45 5.48
CA ASN A 185 -43.19 -6.15 4.88
C ASN A 185 -43.03 -5.05 5.94
N GLY A 186 -42.43 -3.94 5.56
CA GLY A 186 -42.40 -2.73 6.38
C GLY A 186 -43.80 -2.11 6.53
N ILE A 187 -43.88 -1.16 7.41
CA ILE A 187 -45.11 -0.39 7.69
C ILE A 187 -44.89 1.03 7.18
N ASP A 188 -45.85 1.54 6.43
CA ASP A 188 -45.80 2.93 5.97
C ASP A 188 -45.74 3.92 7.15
N SER A 189 -44.92 4.96 7.01
CA SER A 189 -44.93 6.07 7.95
C SER A 189 -46.31 6.76 7.94
N PRO A 190 -46.82 7.22 9.10
CA PRO A 190 -48.03 8.03 9.16
C PRO A 190 -47.91 9.34 8.34
N PHE A 191 -46.69 9.79 8.07
CA PHE A 191 -46.39 11.02 7.31
C PHE A 191 -46.15 10.76 5.81
N ARG A 192 -46.13 9.49 5.38
CA ARG A 192 -45.80 9.08 3.98
C ARG A 192 -46.73 9.74 2.94
N ASN A 193 -47.96 10.04 3.30
CA ASN A 193 -48.96 10.65 2.42
C ASN A 193 -49.25 12.11 2.80
N ARG A 194 -48.32 12.78 3.50
CA ARG A 194 -48.41 14.23 3.80
C ARG A 194 -48.52 15.04 2.51
N PRO A 195 -49.35 16.09 2.46
CA PRO A 195 -49.42 16.97 1.30
C PRO A 195 -48.04 17.52 0.91
N THR A 196 -47.76 17.56 -0.40
CA THR A 196 -46.47 18.04 -0.91
C THR A 196 -46.14 19.47 -0.45
N SER A 197 -47.16 20.37 -0.41
CA SER A 197 -46.98 21.73 0.09
C SER A 197 -46.56 21.80 1.56
N GLU A 198 -47.05 20.91 2.39
CA GLU A 198 -46.65 20.82 3.80
C GLU A 198 -45.21 20.27 3.93
N SER A 199 -44.90 19.21 3.19
CA SER A 199 -43.55 18.66 3.16
C SER A 199 -42.51 19.68 2.67
N LEU A 200 -42.85 20.48 1.66
CA LEU A 200 -41.99 21.58 1.19
C LEU A 200 -41.75 22.64 2.27
N ALA A 201 -42.82 23.12 2.92
CA ALA A 201 -42.70 24.10 3.99
C ALA A 201 -41.88 23.61 5.17
N LEU A 202 -42.02 22.30 5.53
CA LEU A 202 -41.24 21.70 6.60
C LEU A 202 -39.77 21.52 6.18
N PHE A 203 -39.49 21.11 4.95
CA PHE A 203 -38.13 20.93 4.43
C PHE A 203 -37.36 22.26 4.38
N GLU A 204 -38.01 23.34 3.99
CA GLU A 204 -37.46 24.70 4.06
C GLU A 204 -37.12 25.11 5.50
N LYS A 205 -38.03 24.86 6.44
CA LYS A 205 -37.81 25.13 7.87
C LYS A 205 -36.66 24.29 8.45
N MET A 206 -36.51 22.99 8.01
CA MET A 206 -35.36 22.17 8.35
C MET A 206 -34.06 22.82 7.87
N LYS A 207 -34.02 23.31 6.62
CA LYS A 207 -32.85 24.01 6.05
C LYS A 207 -32.51 25.27 6.87
N ASN A 208 -33.52 26.01 7.31
CA ASN A 208 -33.37 27.21 8.10
C ASN A 208 -32.99 26.96 9.57
N GLY A 209 -32.93 25.67 10.01
CA GLY A 209 -32.55 25.30 11.36
C GLY A 209 -33.61 25.52 12.43
N GLU A 210 -34.88 25.57 12.04
CA GLU A 210 -36.01 25.81 12.97
C GLU A 210 -36.32 24.59 13.86
N PHE A 211 -35.77 23.40 13.54
CA PHE A 211 -35.97 22.16 14.26
C PHE A 211 -34.68 21.62 14.88
N GLU A 212 -34.82 20.84 15.96
CA GLU A 212 -33.70 20.18 16.60
C GLU A 212 -33.23 18.94 15.82
N GLU A 213 -31.99 18.50 16.07
CA GLU A 213 -31.44 17.26 15.52
C GLU A 213 -32.32 16.06 15.85
N GLY A 214 -32.60 15.22 14.87
CA GLY A 214 -33.45 14.04 15.04
C GLY A 214 -34.97 14.31 15.05
N ALA A 215 -35.41 15.59 15.03
CA ALA A 215 -36.84 15.92 15.04
C ALA A 215 -37.56 15.56 13.74
N MET A 216 -36.86 15.68 12.62
CA MET A 216 -37.39 15.40 11.28
C MET A 216 -36.31 14.90 10.35
N SER A 217 -36.73 14.17 9.31
CA SER A 217 -35.89 13.77 8.19
C SER A 217 -36.67 13.86 6.88
N LEU A 218 -35.99 14.07 5.76
CA LEU A 218 -36.57 13.88 4.42
C LEU A 218 -36.35 12.45 4.00
N ARG A 219 -37.42 11.76 3.58
CA ARG A 219 -37.36 10.38 3.11
C ARG A 219 -37.83 10.25 1.66
N ALA A 220 -37.16 9.42 0.88
CA ALA A 220 -37.67 9.01 -0.43
C ALA A 220 -38.93 8.12 -0.25
N LYS A 221 -39.88 8.25 -1.17
CA LYS A 221 -41.11 7.46 -1.21
C LYS A 221 -40.99 6.37 -2.28
N ILE A 222 -40.58 5.16 -1.87
CA ILE A 222 -40.30 4.06 -2.78
C ILE A 222 -41.23 2.86 -2.52
N ASP A 223 -40.78 1.86 -1.75
CA ASP A 223 -41.54 0.63 -1.51
C ASP A 223 -41.22 0.01 -0.15
N MET A 224 -42.12 0.15 0.81
CA MET A 224 -41.97 -0.42 2.15
C MET A 224 -42.09 -1.95 2.19
N SER A 225 -42.50 -2.60 1.10
CA SER A 225 -42.58 -4.07 0.98
C SER A 225 -41.34 -4.69 0.35
N SER A 226 -40.40 -3.87 -0.15
CA SER A 226 -39.19 -4.37 -0.82
C SER A 226 -38.38 -5.31 0.07
N PRO A 227 -37.89 -6.47 -0.44
CA PRO A 227 -36.93 -7.31 0.28
C PRO A 227 -35.56 -6.63 0.45
N ASN A 228 -35.23 -5.64 -0.40
CA ASN A 228 -34.05 -4.81 -0.23
C ASN A 228 -34.35 -3.68 0.75
N MET A 229 -33.71 -3.74 1.92
CA MET A 229 -33.91 -2.75 2.99
C MET A 229 -33.57 -1.33 2.56
N ASN A 230 -32.66 -1.13 1.61
CA ASN A 230 -32.28 0.19 1.12
C ASN A 230 -33.42 0.86 0.30
N MET A 231 -34.37 0.07 -0.24
CA MET A 231 -35.51 0.57 -0.99
C MET A 231 -36.72 0.90 -0.12
N ARG A 232 -36.66 0.67 1.21
CA ARG A 232 -37.78 0.93 2.13
C ARG A 232 -37.74 2.36 2.65
N ASP A 233 -38.18 3.28 1.83
CA ASP A 233 -38.26 4.73 2.09
C ASP A 233 -37.02 5.25 2.84
N PRO A 234 -35.83 5.24 2.20
CA PRO A 234 -34.57 5.65 2.86
C PRO A 234 -34.57 7.14 3.19
N VAL A 235 -33.80 7.51 4.20
CA VAL A 235 -33.56 8.91 4.56
C VAL A 235 -32.68 9.55 3.50
N MET A 236 -33.08 10.72 2.98
CA MET A 236 -32.33 11.55 2.04
C MET A 236 -31.58 12.68 2.74
N TYR A 237 -32.23 13.36 3.70
CA TYR A 237 -31.65 14.44 4.49
C TYR A 237 -31.92 14.27 5.97
N ARG A 238 -30.94 14.67 6.77
CA ARG A 238 -31.01 14.76 8.24
C ARG A 238 -30.67 16.17 8.71
N ILE A 239 -31.14 16.55 9.90
CA ILE A 239 -30.78 17.81 10.55
C ILE A 239 -29.49 17.58 11.36
N LEU A 240 -28.46 18.42 11.14
CA LEU A 240 -27.25 18.50 11.96
C LEU A 240 -26.90 19.98 12.17
N LYS A 241 -26.77 20.39 13.43
CA LYS A 241 -26.50 21.80 13.80
C LYS A 241 -25.01 22.06 14.02
N LYS A 242 -24.15 21.39 13.22
CA LYS A 242 -22.70 21.55 13.28
C LYS A 242 -22.17 22.32 12.08
N PRO A 243 -21.15 23.17 12.27
CA PRO A 243 -20.52 23.84 11.14
C PRO A 243 -19.77 22.82 10.29
N HIS A 244 -19.94 22.92 8.99
CA HIS A 244 -19.23 22.10 8.03
C HIS A 244 -17.85 22.72 7.72
N HIS A 245 -16.81 21.89 7.57
CA HIS A 245 -15.42 22.34 7.41
C HIS A 245 -15.21 23.28 6.19
N ARG A 246 -16.04 23.19 5.14
CA ARG A 246 -15.98 24.05 3.95
C ARG A 246 -17.11 25.07 3.86
N THR A 247 -18.35 24.67 4.15
CA THR A 247 -19.51 25.54 3.98
C THR A 247 -19.89 26.31 5.25
N GLY A 248 -19.20 26.07 6.38
CA GLY A 248 -19.45 26.73 7.65
C GLY A 248 -20.89 26.52 8.16
N GLU A 249 -21.54 27.59 8.56
CA GLU A 249 -22.90 27.59 9.14
C GLU A 249 -24.03 27.65 8.10
N LYS A 250 -23.72 27.58 6.80
CA LYS A 250 -24.70 27.78 5.71
C LYS A 250 -25.80 26.72 5.73
N TRP A 251 -25.46 25.48 6.06
CA TRP A 251 -26.38 24.35 6.04
C TRP A 251 -26.69 23.87 7.45
N LYS A 252 -27.94 23.50 7.68
CA LYS A 252 -28.46 22.87 8.90
C LYS A 252 -29.06 21.49 8.63
N ILE A 253 -29.14 21.12 7.34
CA ILE A 253 -29.51 19.79 6.86
C ILE A 253 -28.40 19.28 5.96
N TYR A 254 -28.15 17.99 6.03
CA TYR A 254 -27.10 17.34 5.25
C TYR A 254 -27.65 16.13 4.52
N PRO A 255 -27.26 15.94 3.25
CA PRO A 255 -27.68 14.77 2.50
C PRO A 255 -27.06 13.49 3.07
N MET A 256 -27.79 12.40 2.94
CA MET A 256 -27.25 11.07 3.25
C MET A 256 -26.42 10.57 2.05
N TYR A 257 -25.46 9.68 2.34
CA TYR A 257 -24.58 9.09 1.34
C TYR A 257 -25.32 8.59 0.10
N ASP A 258 -26.36 7.76 0.29
CA ASP A 258 -27.08 7.14 -0.83
C ASP A 258 -27.77 8.16 -1.77
N TRP A 259 -28.15 9.32 -1.23
CA TRP A 259 -28.70 10.41 -2.04
C TRP A 259 -27.61 11.22 -2.74
N ALA A 260 -26.52 11.54 -2.03
CA ALA A 260 -25.54 12.48 -2.56
C ALA A 260 -24.57 11.83 -3.56
N HIS A 261 -24.26 10.54 -3.38
CA HIS A 261 -23.15 9.88 -4.07
C HIS A 261 -23.39 9.71 -5.58
N GLY A 262 -24.55 9.15 -5.96
CA GLY A 262 -24.91 8.92 -7.35
C GLY A 262 -25.12 10.20 -8.14
N GLU A 263 -25.75 11.20 -7.52
CA GLU A 263 -26.02 12.51 -8.09
C GLU A 263 -24.72 13.32 -8.27
N SER A 264 -23.76 13.22 -7.33
CA SER A 264 -22.45 13.81 -7.51
C SER A 264 -21.69 13.16 -8.68
N ASP A 265 -21.75 11.83 -8.81
CA ASP A 265 -21.19 11.11 -9.96
C ASP A 265 -21.83 11.59 -11.28
N TYR A 266 -23.15 11.87 -11.28
CA TYR A 266 -23.87 12.38 -12.44
C TYR A 266 -23.44 13.81 -12.81
N ILE A 267 -23.35 14.71 -11.83
CA ILE A 267 -22.86 16.10 -12.04
C ILE A 267 -21.45 16.08 -12.64
N GLU A 268 -20.58 15.20 -12.14
CA GLU A 268 -19.19 15.06 -12.60
C GLU A 268 -19.06 14.29 -13.91
N LYS A 269 -20.15 13.77 -14.46
CA LYS A 269 -20.17 12.95 -15.69
C LYS A 269 -19.31 11.70 -15.57
N ILE A 270 -19.30 11.05 -14.39
CA ILE A 270 -18.62 9.78 -14.19
C ILE A 270 -19.29 8.69 -15.04
N SER A 271 -18.55 8.01 -15.88
CA SER A 271 -19.09 6.94 -16.72
C SER A 271 -19.30 5.64 -15.93
N HIS A 272 -18.30 5.27 -15.15
CA HIS A 272 -18.28 4.04 -14.36
C HIS A 272 -17.97 4.34 -12.90
N SER A 273 -18.97 4.18 -12.05
CA SER A 273 -18.90 4.36 -10.59
C SER A 273 -18.41 3.07 -9.95
N LEU A 274 -17.10 2.94 -9.73
CA LEU A 274 -16.49 1.73 -9.18
C LEU A 274 -16.47 1.79 -7.65
N CYS A 275 -16.96 0.74 -6.98
CA CYS A 275 -17.01 0.64 -5.52
C CYS A 275 -16.82 -0.82 -5.05
N SER A 276 -16.78 -1.03 -3.72
CA SER A 276 -16.66 -2.38 -3.16
C SER A 276 -18.02 -3.12 -3.10
N LEU A 277 -17.99 -4.46 -3.02
CA LEU A 277 -19.19 -5.32 -2.99
C LEU A 277 -20.17 -5.00 -1.85
N GLU A 278 -19.75 -4.33 -0.80
CA GLU A 278 -20.65 -3.88 0.28
C GLU A 278 -21.77 -2.96 -0.22
N PHE A 279 -21.57 -2.29 -1.35
CA PHE A 279 -22.54 -1.41 -1.99
C PHE A 279 -23.43 -2.10 -3.04
N GLU A 280 -23.31 -3.42 -3.24
CA GLU A 280 -24.12 -4.13 -4.23
C GLU A 280 -25.63 -3.97 -3.97
N ASN A 281 -26.03 -4.05 -2.71
CA ASN A 281 -27.44 -3.87 -2.32
C ASN A 281 -27.90 -2.39 -2.39
N HIS A 282 -26.98 -1.43 -2.50
CA HIS A 282 -27.29 -0.02 -2.69
C HIS A 282 -27.53 0.33 -4.16
N ARG A 283 -27.02 -0.46 -5.12
CA ARG A 283 -27.18 -0.18 -6.56
C ARG A 283 -28.61 0.06 -7.02
N PRO A 284 -29.65 -0.72 -6.61
CA PRO A 284 -31.02 -0.41 -6.98
C PRO A 284 -31.48 0.96 -6.51
N LEU A 285 -31.03 1.42 -5.34
CA LEU A 285 -31.33 2.75 -4.83
C LEU A 285 -30.57 3.85 -5.58
N TYR A 286 -29.29 3.61 -5.88
CA TYR A 286 -28.47 4.47 -6.74
C TYR A 286 -29.13 4.69 -8.10
N ASP A 287 -29.57 3.62 -8.77
CA ASP A 287 -30.26 3.71 -10.05
C ASP A 287 -31.61 4.43 -9.93
N TRP A 288 -32.38 4.16 -8.85
CA TRP A 288 -33.66 4.79 -8.62
C TRP A 288 -33.56 6.31 -8.43
N TYR A 289 -32.56 6.77 -7.65
CA TYR A 289 -32.31 8.21 -7.49
C TYR A 289 -31.90 8.87 -8.80
N LEU A 290 -31.00 8.27 -9.54
CA LEU A 290 -30.63 8.77 -10.87
C LEU A 290 -31.82 8.92 -11.81
N ASP A 291 -32.77 8.00 -11.79
CA ASP A 291 -33.99 8.11 -12.62
C ASP A 291 -34.86 9.33 -12.30
N GLN A 292 -34.65 9.97 -11.12
CA GLN A 292 -35.37 11.18 -10.75
C GLN A 292 -34.71 12.46 -11.28
N VAL A 293 -33.40 12.42 -11.56
CA VAL A 293 -32.60 13.61 -11.94
C VAL A 293 -32.03 13.52 -13.35
N TYR A 294 -31.99 12.31 -13.93
CA TYR A 294 -31.40 12.06 -15.24
C TYR A 294 -32.10 12.83 -16.35
N GLU A 295 -31.32 13.44 -17.24
CA GLU A 295 -31.77 14.13 -18.44
C GLU A 295 -31.38 13.33 -19.69
N GLU A 296 -32.27 13.22 -20.66
CA GLU A 296 -32.00 12.53 -21.92
C GLU A 296 -30.78 13.14 -22.63
N ASN A 297 -29.99 12.27 -23.27
CA ASN A 297 -28.76 12.64 -24.00
C ASN A 297 -27.59 13.11 -23.09
N THR A 298 -27.62 12.80 -21.80
CA THR A 298 -26.48 12.95 -20.91
C THR A 298 -25.85 11.57 -20.61
N ILE A 299 -24.64 11.56 -20.02
CA ILE A 299 -24.01 10.32 -19.58
C ILE A 299 -24.74 9.83 -18.33
N ARG A 300 -25.33 8.63 -18.40
CA ARG A 300 -25.89 7.97 -17.23
C ARG A 300 -24.79 7.11 -16.60
N ASN A 301 -24.32 7.52 -15.45
CA ASN A 301 -23.33 6.78 -14.66
C ASN A 301 -23.86 5.40 -14.22
N LYS A 302 -22.94 4.44 -14.14
CA LYS A 302 -23.26 3.03 -13.81
C LYS A 302 -22.41 2.57 -12.64
N GLN A 303 -23.06 2.16 -11.55
CA GLN A 303 -22.36 1.57 -10.40
C GLN A 303 -21.92 0.14 -10.74
N ARG A 304 -20.67 -0.19 -10.41
CA ARG A 304 -20.05 -1.51 -10.59
C ARG A 304 -19.20 -1.86 -9.39
N GLU A 305 -19.43 -3.04 -8.84
CA GLU A 305 -18.79 -3.47 -7.60
C GLU A 305 -17.70 -4.50 -7.85
N PHE A 306 -16.64 -4.40 -7.05
CA PHE A 306 -15.54 -5.37 -6.99
C PHE A 306 -15.33 -5.84 -5.54
N ALA A 307 -14.75 -7.04 -5.38
CA ALA A 307 -14.48 -7.62 -4.07
C ALA A 307 -13.55 -6.75 -3.22
N ARG A 308 -13.90 -6.58 -1.95
CA ARG A 308 -13.01 -5.97 -0.95
C ARG A 308 -11.68 -6.73 -0.88
N MET A 309 -10.66 -6.04 -0.43
CA MET A 309 -9.36 -6.66 -0.16
C MET A 309 -9.19 -6.82 1.35
N ASN A 310 -9.26 -8.07 1.80
CA ASN A 310 -8.96 -8.45 3.16
C ASN A 310 -7.57 -9.10 3.18
N VAL A 311 -6.65 -8.58 4.00
CA VAL A 311 -5.29 -9.10 4.14
C VAL A 311 -5.17 -9.74 5.53
N SER A 312 -4.57 -10.93 5.59
CA SER A 312 -4.39 -11.64 6.86
C SER A 312 -3.55 -10.82 7.84
N TYR A 313 -3.84 -10.97 9.15
CA TYR A 313 -3.18 -10.25 10.24
C TYR A 313 -3.38 -8.73 10.23
N MET A 314 -4.33 -8.22 9.46
CA MET A 314 -4.66 -6.80 9.37
C MET A 314 -6.15 -6.54 9.66
N ILE A 315 -6.45 -5.40 10.23
CA ILE A 315 -7.80 -4.87 10.42
C ILE A 315 -7.95 -3.61 9.58
N THR A 316 -9.05 -3.48 8.84
CA THR A 316 -9.33 -2.32 7.99
C THR A 316 -10.54 -1.50 8.49
N SER A 317 -11.18 -1.91 9.58
CA SER A 317 -12.27 -1.16 10.20
C SER A 317 -11.74 0.12 10.85
N LYS A 318 -12.15 1.30 10.36
CA LYS A 318 -11.76 2.61 10.89
C LYS A 318 -11.93 2.72 12.41
N ARG A 319 -13.10 2.33 12.92
CA ARG A 319 -13.39 2.39 14.37
C ARG A 319 -12.42 1.53 15.19
N LYS A 320 -12.03 0.37 14.68
CA LYS A 320 -11.05 -0.50 15.33
C LYS A 320 -9.64 0.08 15.25
N LEU A 321 -9.26 0.65 14.10
CA LEU A 321 -7.96 1.34 13.93
C LEU A 321 -7.86 2.56 14.86
N GLN A 322 -8.92 3.34 14.99
CA GLN A 322 -8.99 4.47 15.91
C GLN A 322 -8.82 4.01 17.37
N ARG A 323 -9.40 2.86 17.72
CA ARG A 323 -9.27 2.28 19.05
C ARG A 323 -7.84 1.84 19.36
N LEU A 324 -7.10 1.30 18.39
CA LEU A 324 -5.67 0.97 18.55
C LEU A 324 -4.83 2.20 18.93
N VAL A 325 -5.14 3.36 18.37
CA VAL A 325 -4.47 4.62 18.70
C VAL A 325 -4.94 5.13 20.07
N ALA A 326 -6.24 5.15 20.32
CA ALA A 326 -6.81 5.67 21.57
C ALA A 326 -6.37 4.87 22.82
N GLU A 327 -6.21 3.55 22.69
CA GLU A 327 -5.76 2.66 23.77
C GLU A 327 -4.23 2.47 23.79
N ASN A 328 -3.47 3.27 23.00
CA ASN A 328 -2.01 3.26 22.95
C ASN A 328 -1.36 1.91 22.54
N ALA A 329 -2.08 1.05 21.83
CA ALA A 329 -1.49 -0.14 21.21
C ALA A 329 -0.48 0.24 20.12
N VAL A 330 -0.69 1.39 19.49
CA VAL A 330 0.21 2.05 18.55
C VAL A 330 0.26 3.57 18.84
N THR A 331 1.34 4.24 18.43
CA THR A 331 1.58 5.66 18.74
C THR A 331 0.84 6.64 17.84
N GLY A 332 0.19 6.19 16.79
CA GLY A 332 -0.54 7.03 15.84
C GLY A 332 -0.92 6.30 14.56
N TRP A 333 -1.61 6.99 13.68
CA TRP A 333 -2.11 6.44 12.42
C TRP A 333 -1.01 6.03 11.43
N ASP A 334 0.18 6.63 11.52
CA ASP A 334 1.34 6.32 10.69
C ASP A 334 2.33 5.35 11.36
N HIS A 335 1.92 4.72 12.46
CA HIS A 335 2.77 3.74 13.12
C HIS A 335 3.06 2.56 12.18
N PRO A 336 4.32 2.06 12.07
CA PRO A 336 4.70 0.99 11.14
C PRO A 336 3.93 -0.33 11.24
N ARG A 337 3.25 -0.60 12.36
CA ARG A 337 2.35 -1.76 12.52
C ARG A 337 0.91 -1.51 12.08
N MET A 338 0.57 -0.26 11.72
CA MET A 338 -0.75 0.08 11.20
C MET A 338 -0.86 -0.28 9.72
N PRO A 339 -1.99 -0.84 9.27
CA PRO A 339 -2.22 -1.17 7.86
C PRO A 339 -2.62 0.06 7.03
N THR A 340 -2.39 1.27 7.53
CA THR A 340 -2.58 2.52 6.81
C THR A 340 -1.51 2.72 5.74
N ILE A 341 -1.82 3.45 4.67
CA ILE A 341 -0.83 3.77 3.63
C ILE A 341 0.35 4.53 4.24
N SER A 342 0.08 5.48 5.14
CA SER A 342 1.10 6.23 5.86
C SER A 342 1.96 5.34 6.77
N GLY A 343 1.37 4.34 7.44
CA GLY A 343 2.10 3.35 8.24
C GLY A 343 2.99 2.45 7.39
N MET A 344 2.45 1.93 6.28
CA MET A 344 3.20 1.12 5.31
C MET A 344 4.37 1.91 4.70
N ARG A 345 4.14 3.18 4.31
CA ARG A 345 5.18 4.09 3.83
C ARG A 345 6.28 4.29 4.86
N ARG A 346 5.93 4.54 6.13
CA ARG A 346 6.89 4.68 7.23
C ARG A 346 7.65 3.39 7.53
N LEU A 347 7.03 2.23 7.33
CA LEU A 347 7.70 0.93 7.42
C LEU A 347 8.69 0.70 6.27
N GLY A 348 8.62 1.48 5.19
CA GLY A 348 9.51 1.39 4.04
C GLY A 348 8.94 0.62 2.84
N PHE A 349 7.62 0.42 2.79
CA PHE A 349 6.99 -0.10 1.58
C PHE A 349 7.09 0.94 0.46
N THR A 350 7.12 0.48 -0.78
CA THR A 350 7.23 1.33 -1.95
C THR A 350 5.92 1.37 -2.74
N PRO A 351 5.65 2.46 -3.47
CA PRO A 351 4.50 2.52 -4.37
C PRO A 351 4.46 1.39 -5.38
N THR A 352 5.60 1.04 -5.98
CA THR A 352 5.74 -0.05 -6.94
C THR A 352 5.35 -1.39 -6.32
N ALA A 353 5.81 -1.68 -5.10
CA ALA A 353 5.47 -2.92 -4.41
C ALA A 353 3.95 -3.02 -4.15
N ILE A 354 3.30 -1.93 -3.73
CA ILE A 354 1.85 -1.89 -3.53
C ILE A 354 1.10 -2.12 -4.84
N LYS A 355 1.48 -1.43 -5.93
CA LYS A 355 0.87 -1.61 -7.25
C LYS A 355 1.02 -3.05 -7.74
N ASN A 356 2.21 -3.63 -7.64
CA ASN A 356 2.49 -5.03 -8.01
C ASN A 356 1.66 -6.02 -7.17
N PHE A 357 1.50 -5.74 -5.87
CA PHE A 357 0.64 -6.54 -5.01
C PHE A 357 -0.81 -6.49 -5.47
N ILE A 358 -1.38 -5.31 -5.74
CA ILE A 358 -2.75 -5.16 -6.23
C ILE A 358 -2.95 -5.87 -7.59
N GLU A 359 -1.96 -5.78 -8.47
CA GLU A 359 -1.98 -6.48 -9.76
C GLU A 359 -2.03 -8.00 -9.59
N LYS A 360 -1.19 -8.56 -8.69
CA LYS A 360 -1.19 -10.01 -8.38
C LYS A 360 -2.48 -10.46 -7.70
N VAL A 361 -3.08 -9.65 -6.83
CA VAL A 361 -4.39 -9.93 -6.21
C VAL A 361 -5.51 -9.92 -7.26
N GLY A 362 -5.42 -9.02 -8.23
CA GLY A 362 -6.37 -8.88 -9.33
C GLY A 362 -7.73 -8.32 -8.91
N VAL A 363 -8.62 -8.22 -9.90
CA VAL A 363 -9.98 -7.68 -9.73
C VAL A 363 -10.97 -8.84 -9.81
N ALA A 364 -11.60 -9.14 -8.68
CA ALA A 364 -12.53 -10.27 -8.54
C ALA A 364 -13.91 -9.80 -8.02
N LYS A 365 -14.93 -10.66 -8.23
CA LYS A 365 -16.29 -10.48 -7.70
C LYS A 365 -16.55 -11.26 -6.40
N ARG A 366 -15.57 -11.98 -5.87
CA ARG A 366 -15.71 -12.75 -4.64
C ARG A 366 -14.63 -12.31 -3.65
N GLU A 367 -15.03 -12.09 -2.41
CA GLU A 367 -14.11 -11.75 -1.34
C GLU A 367 -13.23 -12.96 -1.00
N ASN A 368 -11.95 -12.68 -0.81
CA ASN A 368 -10.95 -13.65 -0.38
C ASN A 368 -10.08 -13.02 0.71
N LEU A 369 -9.59 -13.85 1.61
CA LEU A 369 -8.53 -13.47 2.53
C LEU A 369 -7.17 -13.64 1.81
N ILE A 370 -6.48 -12.55 1.60
CA ILE A 370 -5.17 -12.53 0.94
C ILE A 370 -4.09 -12.74 2.00
N ASP A 371 -3.16 -13.67 1.75
CA ASP A 371 -2.03 -13.86 2.66
C ASP A 371 -1.11 -12.63 2.64
N ILE A 372 -0.80 -12.09 3.82
CA ILE A 372 0.14 -10.96 3.97
C ILE A 372 1.51 -11.27 3.37
N GLN A 373 1.91 -12.54 3.31
CA GLN A 373 3.19 -12.95 2.73
C GLN A 373 3.29 -12.59 1.24
N LEU A 374 2.15 -12.52 0.51
CA LEU A 374 2.15 -12.04 -0.88
C LEU A 374 2.53 -10.55 -0.95
N LEU A 375 2.02 -9.73 -0.03
CA LEU A 375 2.40 -8.32 0.06
C LEU A 375 3.90 -8.17 0.41
N GLU A 376 4.36 -8.89 1.42
CA GLU A 376 5.77 -8.91 1.82
C GLU A 376 6.68 -9.42 0.68
N PHE A 377 6.23 -10.38 -0.11
CA PHE A 377 6.93 -10.86 -1.30
C PHE A 377 7.08 -9.75 -2.34
N CYS A 378 6.00 -9.02 -2.67
CA CYS A 378 6.06 -7.88 -3.61
C CYS A 378 7.01 -6.77 -3.13
N VAL A 379 7.02 -6.51 -1.82
CA VAL A 379 7.96 -5.55 -1.21
C VAL A 379 9.41 -6.02 -1.38
N ARG A 380 9.70 -7.31 -1.13
CA ARG A 380 11.05 -7.87 -1.34
C ARG A 380 11.50 -7.82 -2.79
N GLU A 381 10.62 -8.17 -3.73
CA GLU A 381 10.93 -8.12 -5.17
C GLU A 381 11.34 -6.72 -5.62
N ASP A 382 10.61 -5.70 -5.16
CA ASP A 382 10.91 -4.32 -5.52
C ASP A 382 12.18 -3.82 -4.81
N LEU A 383 12.28 -4.02 -3.50
CA LEU A 383 13.42 -3.57 -2.71
C LEU A 383 14.74 -4.23 -3.14
N ASN A 384 14.72 -5.46 -3.66
CA ASN A 384 15.91 -6.10 -4.19
C ASN A 384 16.50 -5.33 -5.39
N LYS A 385 15.65 -4.69 -6.18
CA LYS A 385 16.06 -3.91 -7.36
C LYS A 385 16.58 -2.52 -7.00
N VAL A 386 15.90 -1.84 -6.04
CA VAL A 386 16.11 -0.40 -5.80
C VAL A 386 16.96 -0.08 -4.57
N SER A 387 17.13 -1.02 -3.63
CA SER A 387 17.80 -0.72 -2.36
C SER A 387 19.32 -0.75 -2.47
N THR A 388 19.97 0.29 -1.94
CA THR A 388 21.42 0.28 -1.73
C THR A 388 21.79 -0.80 -0.70
N ARG A 389 22.73 -1.68 -1.05
CA ARG A 389 23.22 -2.76 -0.18
C ARG A 389 24.33 -2.23 0.73
N VAL A 390 24.09 -2.24 2.02
CA VAL A 390 25.03 -1.69 3.03
C VAL A 390 25.37 -2.77 4.06
N MET A 391 26.50 -2.57 4.75
CA MET A 391 26.89 -3.43 5.85
C MET A 391 26.41 -2.81 7.17
N ALA A 392 25.65 -3.59 7.93
CA ALA A 392 25.23 -3.28 9.28
C ALA A 392 25.18 -4.56 10.10
N VAL A 393 25.51 -4.47 11.37
CA VAL A 393 25.53 -5.57 12.33
C VAL A 393 24.49 -5.30 13.39
N VAL A 394 23.53 -6.18 13.54
CA VAL A 394 22.33 -6.01 14.40
C VAL A 394 22.57 -6.53 15.81
N ASP A 395 23.27 -7.66 15.92
CA ASP A 395 23.69 -8.24 17.21
C ASP A 395 25.23 -8.40 17.20
N PRO A 396 25.96 -7.33 17.56
CA PRO A 396 27.39 -7.24 17.36
C PRO A 396 28.19 -8.10 18.33
N VAL A 397 29.23 -8.76 17.82
CA VAL A 397 30.35 -9.30 18.59
C VAL A 397 31.65 -8.74 18.00
N LYS A 398 32.61 -8.42 18.87
CA LYS A 398 33.90 -7.85 18.46
C LYS A 398 34.78 -8.93 17.81
N LEU A 399 35.40 -8.56 16.68
CA LEU A 399 36.38 -9.39 15.96
C LEU A 399 37.68 -8.60 15.85
N VAL A 400 38.78 -9.17 16.35
CA VAL A 400 40.12 -8.58 16.30
C VAL A 400 40.99 -9.37 15.34
N ILE A 401 41.53 -8.71 14.31
CA ILE A 401 42.45 -9.32 13.35
C ILE A 401 43.89 -9.13 13.90
N THR A 402 44.44 -10.17 14.53
CA THR A 402 45.65 -10.10 15.34
C THR A 402 46.90 -9.74 14.55
N ASN A 403 47.04 -10.20 13.32
CA ASN A 403 48.17 -9.94 12.42
C ASN A 403 47.93 -8.76 11.46
N TYR A 404 46.82 -7.98 11.61
CA TYR A 404 46.64 -6.71 10.92
C TYR A 404 47.32 -5.59 11.70
N PRO A 405 48.12 -4.67 11.08
CA PRO A 405 48.84 -3.64 11.79
C PRO A 405 47.87 -2.70 12.57
N GLN A 406 48.30 -2.30 13.79
CA GLN A 406 47.43 -1.65 14.75
C GLN A 406 46.90 -0.29 14.24
N ASP A 407 47.75 0.48 13.58
CA ASP A 407 47.44 1.85 13.13
C ASP A 407 47.10 1.92 11.63
N GLN A 408 47.02 0.75 10.97
CA GLN A 408 46.69 0.69 9.55
C GLN A 408 45.18 0.75 9.34
N GLU A 409 44.78 1.59 8.40
CA GLU A 409 43.45 1.68 7.86
C GLU A 409 43.51 1.63 6.35
N GLU A 410 42.53 1.00 5.75
CA GLU A 410 42.35 1.00 4.29
C GLU A 410 40.88 1.16 3.92
N PHE A 411 40.64 1.67 2.72
CA PHE A 411 39.30 1.79 2.16
C PHE A 411 39.11 0.76 1.07
N LEU A 412 38.10 -0.07 1.22
CA LEU A 412 37.78 -1.17 0.32
C LEU A 412 36.58 -0.82 -0.54
N GLU A 413 36.65 -1.17 -1.82
CA GLU A 413 35.55 -0.93 -2.75
C GLU A 413 34.44 -1.97 -2.58
N THR A 414 33.19 -1.52 -2.61
CA THR A 414 32.01 -2.39 -2.61
C THR A 414 30.91 -1.81 -3.49
N GLU A 415 30.20 -2.70 -4.17
CA GLU A 415 29.07 -2.33 -5.04
C GLU A 415 27.87 -1.85 -4.22
N ASN A 416 27.20 -0.78 -4.68
CA ASN A 416 25.98 -0.28 -4.06
C ASN A 416 24.78 -1.21 -4.30
N ASN A 417 24.62 -1.70 -5.52
CA ASN A 417 23.61 -2.71 -5.84
C ASN A 417 24.04 -3.49 -7.10
N PRO A 418 24.35 -4.80 -7.01
CA PRO A 418 24.76 -5.60 -8.17
C PRO A 418 23.63 -5.92 -9.16
N GLU A 419 22.34 -5.66 -8.80
CA GLU A 419 21.18 -5.81 -9.69
C GLU A 419 20.98 -4.58 -10.59
N GLU A 420 21.66 -3.45 -10.28
CA GLU A 420 21.54 -2.19 -11.00
C GLU A 420 22.90 -1.76 -11.58
N GLU A 421 23.04 -1.78 -12.90
CA GLU A 421 24.30 -1.47 -13.60
C GLU A 421 24.88 -0.08 -13.26
N ASN A 422 24.02 0.89 -12.92
CA ASN A 422 24.40 2.29 -12.64
C ASN A 422 24.43 2.63 -11.15
N ALA A 423 24.26 1.66 -10.26
CA ALA A 423 24.25 1.91 -8.82
C ALA A 423 25.59 2.42 -8.28
N GLY A 424 26.69 2.17 -9.02
CA GLY A 424 28.04 2.60 -8.64
C GLY A 424 28.65 1.79 -7.51
N ILE A 425 29.79 2.28 -7.06
CA ILE A 425 30.59 1.70 -5.97
C ILE A 425 30.76 2.73 -4.85
N ARG A 426 31.08 2.25 -3.65
CA ARG A 426 31.49 3.08 -2.52
C ARG A 426 32.70 2.50 -1.81
N GLN A 427 33.36 3.32 -1.00
CA GLN A 427 34.48 2.94 -0.16
C GLN A 427 34.03 2.65 1.26
N ILE A 428 34.43 1.50 1.82
CA ILE A 428 34.17 1.12 3.20
C ILE A 428 35.49 1.01 3.96
N PRO A 429 35.61 1.59 5.17
CA PRO A 429 36.83 1.54 5.95
C PRO A 429 37.02 0.14 6.56
N PHE A 430 38.25 -0.38 6.47
CA PHE A 430 38.69 -1.60 7.12
C PHE A 430 39.78 -1.30 8.15
N SER A 431 39.68 -1.89 9.33
CA SER A 431 40.62 -1.71 10.43
C SER A 431 40.87 -3.04 11.14
N ARG A 432 41.83 -3.03 12.08
CA ARG A 432 42.16 -4.20 12.91
C ARG A 432 40.97 -4.75 13.71
N GLU A 433 40.11 -3.87 14.22
CA GLU A 433 38.95 -4.20 15.03
C GLU A 433 37.67 -4.01 14.21
N LEU A 434 36.84 -5.05 14.20
CA LEU A 434 35.59 -5.10 13.45
C LEU A 434 34.45 -5.55 14.37
N TYR A 435 33.22 -5.35 13.93
CA TYR A 435 32.03 -6.05 14.44
C TYR A 435 31.48 -6.98 13.37
N ILE A 436 31.03 -8.18 13.81
CA ILE A 436 30.29 -9.13 13.00
C ILE A 436 29.02 -9.57 13.76
N GLU A 437 28.09 -10.23 13.09
CA GLU A 437 26.93 -10.81 13.77
C GLU A 437 27.36 -11.90 14.74
N ARG A 438 26.82 -11.87 15.96
CA ARG A 438 27.05 -12.92 16.97
C ARG A 438 26.70 -14.31 16.45
N GLU A 439 25.59 -14.43 15.73
CA GLU A 439 25.15 -15.69 15.13
C GLU A 439 26.07 -16.22 14.02
N ASP A 440 26.97 -15.39 13.48
CA ASP A 440 27.95 -15.79 12.46
C ASP A 440 29.14 -16.53 13.03
N PHE A 441 29.25 -16.63 14.36
CA PHE A 441 30.31 -17.38 15.03
C PHE A 441 29.79 -18.48 15.96
N LYS A 442 30.47 -19.63 15.96
CA LYS A 442 30.31 -20.69 16.95
C LYS A 442 31.66 -21.31 17.23
N GLU A 443 32.00 -21.58 18.51
CA GLU A 443 33.21 -22.30 18.88
C GLU A 443 33.16 -23.72 18.33
N GLU A 444 32.08 -24.42 18.64
CA GLU A 444 31.78 -25.76 18.13
C GLU A 444 30.54 -25.71 17.24
N ALA A 445 30.65 -26.29 16.07
CA ALA A 445 29.54 -26.31 15.13
C ALA A 445 29.58 -27.58 14.27
N ASP A 446 28.42 -28.02 13.83
CA ASP A 446 28.26 -29.13 12.92
C ASP A 446 28.87 -28.87 11.53
N LYS A 447 28.90 -29.89 10.68
CA LYS A 447 29.46 -29.82 9.32
C LYS A 447 28.62 -28.93 8.37
N LYS A 448 27.39 -28.60 8.75
CA LYS A 448 26.46 -27.77 7.96
C LYS A 448 26.54 -26.28 8.32
N PHE A 449 27.29 -25.94 9.36
CA PHE A 449 27.51 -24.53 9.73
C PHE A 449 28.57 -23.91 8.83
N PHE A 450 28.18 -23.20 7.82
CA PHE A 450 29.05 -22.55 6.82
C PHE A 450 29.40 -21.10 7.18
N ARG A 451 29.53 -20.77 8.47
CA ARG A 451 29.97 -19.52 9.02
C ARG A 451 31.27 -19.68 9.79
N LEU A 452 31.71 -18.68 10.54
CA LEU A 452 32.99 -18.72 11.25
C LEU A 452 32.94 -19.63 12.48
N LYS A 453 33.95 -20.47 12.63
CA LYS A 453 34.20 -21.27 13.84
C LYS A 453 35.69 -21.39 14.10
N LEU A 454 36.09 -21.78 15.31
CA LEU A 454 37.51 -21.95 15.66
C LEU A 454 38.22 -22.83 14.65
N GLY A 455 39.40 -22.38 14.20
CA GLY A 455 40.24 -23.06 13.22
C GLY A 455 39.73 -23.07 11.78
N SER A 456 38.55 -22.44 11.49
CA SER A 456 38.00 -22.41 10.13
C SER A 456 38.15 -21.03 9.48
N GLU A 457 38.07 -21.03 8.15
CA GLU A 457 38.20 -19.84 7.34
C GLU A 457 36.85 -19.41 6.75
N VAL A 458 36.63 -18.09 6.69
CA VAL A 458 35.55 -17.45 5.96
C VAL A 458 36.08 -16.20 5.25
N ARG A 459 35.33 -15.72 4.25
CA ARG A 459 35.61 -14.43 3.61
C ARG A 459 34.81 -13.32 4.30
N LEU A 460 35.47 -12.25 4.66
CA LEU A 460 34.81 -10.99 4.95
C LEU A 460 34.42 -10.33 3.60
N LYS A 461 33.16 -9.93 3.46
CA LYS A 461 32.61 -9.38 2.21
C LYS A 461 33.45 -8.19 1.73
N SER A 462 33.84 -8.20 0.45
CA SER A 462 34.70 -7.18 -0.17
C SER A 462 36.09 -6.97 0.47
N ALA A 463 36.49 -7.84 1.41
CA ALA A 463 37.75 -7.74 2.16
C ALA A 463 38.59 -9.03 2.01
N TYR A 464 38.99 -9.62 3.09
CA TYR A 464 39.95 -10.68 3.17
C TYR A 464 39.35 -12.02 3.62
N ILE A 465 40.09 -13.11 3.43
CA ILE A 465 39.82 -14.37 4.10
C ILE A 465 40.45 -14.29 5.50
N ILE A 466 39.68 -14.69 6.52
CA ILE A 466 40.10 -14.73 7.91
C ILE A 466 39.94 -16.14 8.48
N LYS A 467 40.72 -16.46 9.53
CA LYS A 467 40.66 -17.70 10.28
C LYS A 467 40.56 -17.38 11.77
N ALA A 468 39.49 -17.87 12.44
CA ALA A 468 39.37 -17.70 13.90
C ALA A 468 40.33 -18.59 14.66
N GLU A 469 41.02 -18.02 15.67
CA GLU A 469 42.06 -18.66 16.44
C GLU A 469 41.64 -18.88 17.91
N SER A 470 41.03 -17.89 18.55
CA SER A 470 40.60 -17.94 19.95
C SER A 470 39.45 -16.97 20.24
N VAL A 471 38.87 -17.05 21.42
CA VAL A 471 37.82 -16.16 21.92
C VAL A 471 38.07 -15.74 23.36
N ASP A 472 37.59 -14.56 23.73
CA ASP A 472 37.39 -14.15 25.11
C ASP A 472 35.90 -14.26 25.47
N LYS A 473 35.63 -14.59 26.73
CA LYS A 473 34.29 -14.72 27.30
C LYS A 473 34.12 -13.87 28.55
N ASP A 474 32.91 -13.46 28.81
CA ASP A 474 32.53 -12.82 30.07
C ASP A 474 32.31 -13.85 31.20
N GLU A 475 31.92 -13.37 32.39
CA GLU A 475 31.65 -14.18 33.57
C GLU A 475 30.48 -15.16 33.38
N ASN A 476 29.60 -14.93 32.42
CA ASN A 476 28.45 -15.78 32.08
C ASN A 476 28.81 -16.83 30.99
N GLY A 477 30.03 -16.78 30.47
CA GLY A 477 30.49 -17.63 29.39
C GLY A 477 30.11 -17.16 27.99
N GLU A 478 29.51 -15.95 27.85
CA GLU A 478 29.18 -15.35 26.58
C GLU A 478 30.41 -14.78 25.88
N ILE A 479 30.51 -15.00 24.57
CA ILE A 479 31.64 -14.54 23.76
C ILE A 479 31.60 -13.03 23.62
N THR A 480 32.65 -12.34 24.07
CA THR A 480 32.81 -10.90 23.99
C THR A 480 33.73 -10.49 22.85
N THR A 481 34.78 -11.28 22.56
CA THR A 481 35.75 -10.98 21.51
C THR A 481 36.19 -12.27 20.81
N ILE A 482 36.30 -12.19 19.49
CA ILE A 482 36.86 -13.26 18.64
C ILE A 482 38.19 -12.76 18.10
N TYR A 483 39.22 -13.56 18.20
CA TYR A 483 40.53 -13.28 17.64
C TYR A 483 40.75 -14.14 16.38
N ALA A 484 41.16 -13.47 15.31
CA ALA A 484 41.37 -14.10 14.01
C ALA A 484 42.66 -13.58 13.36
N THR A 485 43.23 -14.37 12.47
CA THR A 485 44.26 -13.95 11.52
C THR A 485 43.63 -13.73 10.14
N TYR A 486 44.23 -12.83 9.33
CA TYR A 486 43.84 -12.65 7.92
C TYR A 486 44.96 -13.06 6.98
N ASP A 487 44.56 -13.48 5.78
CA ASP A 487 45.48 -13.73 4.66
C ASP A 487 45.61 -12.47 3.83
N ALA A 488 46.75 -11.80 3.92
CA ALA A 488 47.01 -10.50 3.27
C ALA A 488 46.93 -10.56 1.73
N LEU A 489 47.19 -11.74 1.13
CA LEU A 489 47.09 -11.92 -0.32
C LEU A 489 45.67 -12.21 -0.81
N SER A 490 44.73 -12.47 0.11
CA SER A 490 43.35 -12.85 -0.21
C SER A 490 42.40 -11.66 -0.45
N LYS A 491 42.92 -10.44 -0.58
CA LYS A 491 42.11 -9.22 -0.81
C LYS A 491 41.16 -9.40 -1.99
N SER A 492 39.87 -9.20 -1.76
CA SER A 492 38.85 -9.31 -2.80
C SER A 492 39.14 -8.37 -3.96
N GLY A 493 39.12 -8.89 -5.21
CA GLY A 493 39.38 -8.10 -6.41
C GLY A 493 40.86 -7.88 -6.75
N SER A 494 41.82 -8.38 -5.95
CA SER A 494 43.27 -8.24 -6.22
C SER A 494 43.77 -9.09 -7.40
N GLY A 495 43.06 -10.15 -7.77
CA GLY A 495 43.44 -11.06 -8.85
C GLY A 495 44.53 -12.10 -8.47
N THR A 496 44.95 -12.17 -7.18
CA THR A 496 45.87 -13.17 -6.68
C THR A 496 45.21 -14.56 -6.59
N GLU A 497 46.00 -15.64 -6.55
CA GLU A 497 45.46 -16.99 -6.36
C GLU A 497 44.71 -17.12 -5.05
N GLU A 498 45.19 -16.52 -3.99
CA GLU A 498 44.56 -16.49 -2.66
C GLU A 498 43.22 -15.72 -2.68
N SER A 499 43.14 -14.63 -3.45
CA SER A 499 41.88 -13.87 -3.61
C SER A 499 40.80 -14.67 -4.34
N LEU A 500 41.19 -15.55 -5.24
CA LEU A 500 40.32 -16.44 -6.01
C LEU A 500 39.99 -17.74 -5.27
N ARG A 501 40.66 -18.03 -4.16
CA ARG A 501 40.43 -19.21 -3.34
C ARG A 501 39.01 -19.24 -2.78
N LYS A 502 38.31 -20.36 -3.00
CA LYS A 502 36.94 -20.54 -2.52
C LYS A 502 36.93 -20.97 -1.06
N VAL A 503 36.28 -20.22 -0.21
CA VAL A 503 35.95 -20.57 1.17
C VAL A 503 34.43 -20.72 1.35
N LYS A 504 34.04 -21.54 2.33
CA LYS A 504 32.60 -21.74 2.61
C LYS A 504 32.11 -20.68 3.57
N GLY A 505 31.52 -19.65 3.07
CA GLY A 505 30.92 -18.60 3.86
C GLY A 505 31.52 -17.24 3.58
N THR A 506 30.64 -16.25 3.52
CA THR A 506 30.99 -14.84 3.43
C THR A 506 30.20 -14.10 4.50
N LEU A 507 30.89 -13.33 5.34
CA LEU A 507 30.31 -12.55 6.42
C LEU A 507 30.31 -11.06 6.04
N HIS A 508 29.28 -10.35 6.44
CA HIS A 508 29.32 -8.89 6.49
C HIS A 508 29.93 -8.43 7.81
N TRP A 509 30.39 -7.21 7.84
CA TRP A 509 31.16 -6.65 8.95
C TRP A 509 31.12 -5.13 8.91
N VAL A 510 31.47 -4.47 10.02
CA VAL A 510 31.74 -3.04 10.07
C VAL A 510 33.01 -2.76 10.88
N SER A 511 33.78 -1.74 10.48
CA SER A 511 34.98 -1.32 11.22
C SER A 511 34.58 -0.73 12.58
N ALA A 512 35.08 -1.25 13.68
CA ALA A 512 34.73 -0.77 15.02
C ALA A 512 35.09 0.71 15.22
N LYS A 513 36.19 1.16 14.62
CA LYS A 513 36.65 2.56 14.69
C LYS A 513 35.70 3.54 13.97
N HIS A 514 35.07 3.11 12.88
CA HIS A 514 34.28 3.98 12.00
C HIS A 514 32.78 3.70 12.07
N ALA A 515 32.39 2.65 12.78
CA ALA A 515 30.98 2.22 12.86
C ALA A 515 30.09 3.32 13.43
N THR A 516 28.94 3.46 12.85
CA THR A 516 27.90 4.38 13.31
C THR A 516 26.90 3.58 14.17
N PRO A 517 26.70 3.94 15.45
CA PRO A 517 25.65 3.33 16.26
C PRO A 517 24.27 3.60 15.67
N VAL A 518 23.41 2.59 15.65
CA VAL A 518 22.04 2.67 15.13
C VAL A 518 21.07 1.92 16.03
N ASP A 519 19.90 2.50 16.26
CA ASP A 519 18.76 1.78 16.84
C ASP A 519 17.99 1.11 15.69
N ILE A 520 17.69 -0.16 15.86
CA ILE A 520 17.01 -0.97 14.86
C ILE A 520 15.70 -1.46 15.45
N ARG A 521 14.60 -1.06 14.83
CA ARG A 521 13.24 -1.50 15.17
C ARG A 521 12.87 -2.69 14.30
N ILE A 522 12.67 -3.81 14.95
CA ILE A 522 12.27 -5.06 14.32
C ILE A 522 10.78 -5.22 14.58
N TYR A 523 9.99 -5.00 13.54
CA TYR A 523 8.54 -5.17 13.60
C TYR A 523 8.15 -6.59 13.22
N ASP A 524 7.15 -7.11 13.92
CA ASP A 524 6.39 -8.31 13.59
C ASP A 524 4.91 -7.93 13.46
N ARG A 525 4.06 -8.88 13.13
CA ARG A 525 2.63 -8.68 12.95
C ARG A 525 1.99 -8.19 14.23
N LEU A 526 1.14 -7.16 14.12
CA LEU A 526 0.45 -6.57 15.26
C LEU A 526 -0.48 -7.58 15.95
N PHE A 527 -1.02 -8.54 15.19
CA PHE A 527 -1.96 -9.53 15.71
C PHE A 527 -1.38 -10.95 15.62
N THR A 528 -1.77 -11.80 16.56
CA THR A 528 -1.36 -13.21 16.64
C THR A 528 -2.18 -14.14 15.76
N THR A 529 -3.36 -13.67 15.26
CA THR A 529 -4.26 -14.45 14.40
C THR A 529 -4.42 -13.83 13.02
N ALA A 530 -4.68 -14.64 12.01
CA ALA A 530 -4.85 -14.19 10.63
C ALA A 530 -6.10 -13.33 10.41
N GLN A 531 -7.15 -13.51 11.21
CA GLN A 531 -8.40 -12.76 11.13
C GLN A 531 -8.79 -12.25 12.51
N PRO A 532 -8.21 -11.14 12.99
CA PRO A 532 -8.38 -10.68 14.38
C PRO A 532 -9.80 -10.24 14.72
N ASP A 533 -10.64 -9.99 13.72
CA ASP A 533 -12.00 -9.50 13.87
C ASP A 533 -13.08 -10.45 13.35
N ALA A 534 -12.72 -11.72 13.09
CA ALA A 534 -13.67 -12.73 12.61
C ALA A 534 -14.66 -13.17 13.70
N GLU A 535 -14.20 -13.28 14.93
CA GLU A 535 -15.00 -13.71 16.06
C GLU A 535 -15.65 -12.50 16.76
N LYS A 536 -16.99 -12.39 16.66
CA LYS A 536 -17.72 -11.22 17.20
C LYS A 536 -17.76 -11.18 18.73
N GLU A 537 -17.63 -12.33 19.38
CA GLU A 537 -17.70 -12.50 20.83
C GLU A 537 -16.37 -12.20 21.54
N ILE A 538 -15.26 -12.16 20.80
CA ILE A 538 -13.92 -11.88 21.32
C ILE A 538 -13.50 -10.48 20.92
N ASP A 539 -13.00 -9.70 21.86
CA ASP A 539 -12.43 -8.39 21.54
C ASP A 539 -11.13 -8.58 20.75
N PHE A 540 -11.07 -7.97 19.55
CA PHE A 540 -9.88 -8.04 18.69
C PHE A 540 -8.60 -7.57 19.39
N MET A 541 -8.69 -6.76 20.44
CA MET A 541 -7.57 -6.31 21.26
C MET A 541 -6.87 -7.46 22.00
N GLU A 542 -7.57 -8.57 22.26
CA GLU A 542 -6.97 -9.76 22.89
C GLU A 542 -5.98 -10.48 21.99
N TYR A 543 -6.07 -10.25 20.69
CA TYR A 543 -5.15 -10.82 19.71
C TYR A 543 -3.91 -9.95 19.44
N ILE A 544 -3.70 -8.85 20.19
CA ILE A 544 -2.49 -8.03 20.03
C ILE A 544 -1.27 -8.86 20.42
N ASN A 545 -0.27 -8.85 19.52
CA ASN A 545 1.02 -9.49 19.75
C ASN A 545 1.92 -8.56 20.59
N PRO A 546 2.20 -8.87 21.87
CA PRO A 546 3.05 -8.04 22.73
C PRO A 546 4.49 -7.97 22.22
N GLU A 547 4.96 -8.99 21.51
CA GLU A 547 6.32 -9.06 20.94
C GLU A 547 6.42 -8.47 19.53
N SER A 548 5.39 -7.76 19.08
CA SER A 548 5.33 -7.20 17.71
C SER A 548 6.30 -6.06 17.44
N LEU A 549 7.05 -5.60 18.44
CA LEU A 549 8.12 -4.60 18.30
C LEU A 549 9.28 -4.94 19.24
N LYS A 550 10.44 -5.19 18.67
CA LYS A 550 11.71 -5.32 19.39
C LYS A 550 12.66 -4.21 18.91
N THR A 551 13.26 -3.49 19.83
CA THR A 551 14.33 -2.53 19.51
C THR A 551 15.67 -3.10 19.96
N VAL A 552 16.65 -3.10 19.05
CA VAL A 552 18.02 -3.54 19.32
C VAL A 552 19.00 -2.44 18.90
N GLN A 553 20.18 -2.44 19.52
CA GLN A 553 21.27 -1.55 19.14
C GLN A 553 22.27 -2.31 18.28
N GLY A 554 22.67 -1.70 17.17
CA GLY A 554 23.62 -2.26 16.25
C GLY A 554 24.64 -1.21 15.78
N PHE A 555 25.46 -1.63 14.84
CA PHE A 555 26.45 -0.79 14.20
C PHE A 555 26.32 -0.86 12.67
N ALA A 556 26.39 0.28 12.02
CA ALA A 556 26.32 0.39 10.57
C ALA A 556 27.59 1.02 10.00
N GLU A 557 27.85 0.80 8.73
CA GLU A 557 28.93 1.46 8.00
C GLU A 557 28.71 2.99 7.96
N PRO A 558 29.79 3.80 7.86
CA PRO A 558 29.69 5.27 7.97
C PRO A 558 28.77 5.95 6.94
N SER A 559 28.59 5.34 5.77
CA SER A 559 27.74 5.91 4.70
C SER A 559 26.28 6.12 5.13
N LEU A 560 25.82 5.40 6.18
CA LEU A 560 24.46 5.55 6.70
C LEU A 560 24.25 6.78 7.58
N LYS A 561 25.31 7.55 7.93
CA LYS A 561 25.17 8.85 8.60
C LYS A 561 24.32 9.82 7.76
N ASP A 562 24.57 9.81 6.45
CA ASP A 562 23.91 10.68 5.49
C ASP A 562 22.66 10.03 4.83
N ALA A 563 22.16 8.93 5.40
CA ALA A 563 20.95 8.27 4.91
C ALA A 563 19.76 9.23 4.96
N GLU A 564 18.93 9.21 3.92
CA GLU A 564 17.71 10.01 3.83
C GLU A 564 16.55 9.31 4.55
N ILE A 565 15.66 10.09 5.19
CA ILE A 565 14.44 9.57 5.81
C ILE A 565 13.55 8.93 4.72
N GLY A 566 13.04 7.74 5.00
CA GLY A 566 12.16 6.99 4.08
C GLY A 566 12.89 6.26 2.96
N LYS A 567 14.21 6.44 2.81
CA LYS A 567 15.00 5.68 1.84
C LYS A 567 15.28 4.27 2.33
N ASN A 568 15.21 3.31 1.42
CA ASN A 568 15.39 1.89 1.70
C ASN A 568 16.83 1.44 1.47
N TYR A 569 17.30 0.56 2.37
CA TYR A 569 18.61 -0.08 2.36
C TYR A 569 18.47 -1.57 2.58
N GLN A 570 19.29 -2.37 1.91
CA GLN A 570 19.46 -3.76 2.27
C GLN A 570 20.62 -3.88 3.24
N PHE A 571 20.35 -4.18 4.51
CA PHE A 571 21.39 -4.65 5.41
C PHE A 571 21.79 -6.06 4.97
N GLN A 572 22.99 -6.18 4.43
CA GLN A 572 23.43 -7.38 3.74
C GLN A 572 23.27 -8.62 4.61
N ARG A 573 22.65 -9.67 4.06
CA ARG A 573 22.35 -10.95 4.70
C ARG A 573 21.26 -10.89 5.79
N ILE A 574 20.72 -9.71 6.15
CA ILE A 574 19.76 -9.54 7.25
C ILE A 574 18.35 -9.25 6.73
N GLY A 575 18.17 -8.18 5.96
CA GLY A 575 16.85 -7.75 5.50
C GLY A 575 16.88 -6.40 4.82
N TYR A 576 15.68 -5.87 4.60
CA TYR A 576 15.50 -4.52 4.08
C TYR A 576 15.06 -3.59 5.21
N PHE A 577 15.62 -2.39 5.23
CA PHE A 577 15.42 -1.41 6.29
C PHE A 577 15.20 -0.03 5.69
N THR A 578 14.43 0.79 6.39
CA THR A 578 14.22 2.19 6.03
C THR A 578 14.62 3.09 7.21
N LYS A 579 15.23 4.27 6.92
CA LYS A 579 15.52 5.26 7.96
C LYS A 579 14.22 5.89 8.43
N ASP A 580 13.93 5.75 9.71
CA ASP A 580 12.73 6.33 10.34
C ASP A 580 12.90 7.85 10.57
N ARG A 581 11.78 8.58 10.51
CA ARG A 581 11.72 10.01 10.82
C ARG A 581 12.08 10.38 12.27
N ASP A 582 12.03 9.39 13.18
CA ASP A 582 12.46 9.59 14.57
C ASP A 582 14.01 9.67 14.70
N SER A 583 14.74 9.55 13.60
CA SER A 583 16.19 9.74 13.57
C SER A 583 16.58 11.18 13.82
N THR A 584 17.63 11.38 14.65
CA THR A 584 18.32 12.65 14.83
C THR A 584 19.77 12.55 14.34
N ALA A 585 20.53 13.64 14.43
CA ALA A 585 21.96 13.62 14.09
C ALA A 585 22.77 12.70 15.02
N GLU A 586 22.35 12.56 16.28
CA GLU A 586 23.01 11.77 17.32
C GLU A 586 22.48 10.33 17.38
N LYS A 587 21.27 10.11 16.87
CA LYS A 587 20.56 8.85 17.00
C LYS A 587 19.88 8.45 15.70
N LEU A 588 20.48 7.53 14.98
CA LEU A 588 19.90 6.96 13.77
C LEU A 588 18.97 5.81 14.13
N VAL A 589 17.76 5.84 13.56
CA VAL A 589 16.73 4.80 13.76
C VAL A 589 16.37 4.18 12.43
N PHE A 590 16.43 2.85 12.35
CA PHE A 590 16.03 2.10 11.17
C PHE A 590 14.92 1.13 11.49
N ASN A 591 13.88 1.12 10.67
CA ASN A 591 12.78 0.16 10.72
C ASN A 591 13.08 -1.01 9.79
N ARG A 592 12.97 -2.26 10.28
CA ARG A 592 13.01 -3.42 9.41
C ARG A 592 11.72 -3.49 8.60
N THR A 593 11.82 -3.30 7.30
CA THR A 593 10.70 -3.37 6.36
C THR A 593 10.26 -4.82 6.13
N VAL A 594 11.17 -5.66 5.64
CA VAL A 594 10.95 -7.10 5.44
C VAL A 594 12.27 -7.87 5.57
N THR A 595 12.17 -9.18 5.83
CA THR A 595 13.30 -10.12 5.82
C THR A 595 13.76 -10.43 4.39
N LEU A 596 14.97 -10.97 4.21
CA LEU A 596 15.47 -11.38 2.87
C LEU A 596 14.75 -12.60 2.30
N LYS A 597 14.23 -13.46 3.17
CA LYS A 597 13.56 -14.72 2.78
C LYS A 597 12.25 -14.80 3.52
N ASP A 598 11.23 -15.30 2.85
CA ASP A 598 9.94 -15.61 3.43
C ASP A 598 9.57 -17.07 3.24
N GLY A 599 8.42 -17.43 3.81
CA GLY A 599 7.81 -18.73 3.60
C GLY A 599 6.82 -18.76 2.43
N TYR A 600 6.55 -17.60 1.77
CA TYR A 600 5.60 -17.53 0.67
C TYR A 600 6.11 -18.36 -0.53
N LYS A 601 5.28 -19.28 -0.98
CA LYS A 601 5.49 -20.04 -2.21
C LYS A 601 4.31 -19.71 -3.11
N PRO A 602 4.53 -18.97 -4.22
CA PRO A 602 3.47 -18.79 -5.20
C PRO A 602 2.98 -20.15 -5.69
N GLU A 603 1.65 -20.32 -5.76
CA GLU A 603 1.00 -21.49 -6.34
C GLU A 603 1.23 -21.56 -7.85
#